data_667a2d688a040f5b65a36fe698ab041f
#
_entry.id   667a2d688a040f5b65a36fe698ab041f
#
_cell.length_a   1.000
_cell.length_b   1.000
_cell.length_c   1.000
_cell.angle_alpha   90.00
_cell.angle_beta   90.00
_cell.angle_gamma   90.00
#
_symmetry.space_group_name_H-M   'P 1'
#
loop_
_entity.id
_entity.type
_entity.pdbx_description
1 polymer ?
#
loop_
_entity_poly.entity_id
_entity_poly.type
_entity_poly.pdbx_seq_one_letter_code
_entity_poly.pdbx_strand_id
1 'polypeptide(L)'
;MPPRILSDPTEQNHFSNIAGKAIADFLSKRIDGSFLTLNYEAVAPRPMRGQRPDLVAFSQNAVFALEAKGRQQNNPGNMADHKRQASSGNYPRNFSVACVSYNLYNNLMCNYHDPFNDNIEYDNEGLRKSSAKFYDNLSKFINTNYFEVNRVTYQD
;
A
#
# COMPACT_ATOMS: atom_id res chain seq x y z
N MET A 1 9.93 12.05 -19.89
CA MET A 1 9.16 13.27 -19.55
C MET A 1 7.84 12.85 -18.95
N PRO A 2 7.38 13.47 -17.85
CA PRO A 2 6.03 13.22 -17.36
C PRO A 2 5.01 13.56 -18.46
N PRO A 3 3.86 12.88 -18.47
CA PRO A 3 2.78 13.25 -19.37
C PRO A 3 2.44 14.73 -19.20
N ARG A 4 2.13 15.43 -20.28
CA ARG A 4 1.79 16.87 -20.24
C ARG A 4 0.61 17.20 -19.31
N ILE A 5 -0.21 16.20 -19.00
CA ILE A 5 -1.35 16.26 -18.08
C ILE A 5 -0.90 16.51 -16.62
N LEU A 6 0.33 16.14 -16.28
CA LEU A 6 0.89 16.25 -14.92
C LEU A 6 1.93 17.39 -14.90
N SER A 7 1.55 18.60 -15.26
CA SER A 7 2.44 19.76 -15.22
C SER A 7 2.54 20.39 -13.82
N ASP A 8 1.50 20.23 -13.01
CA ASP A 8 1.46 20.74 -11.64
C ASP A 8 2.27 19.84 -10.69
N PRO A 9 3.18 20.40 -9.88
CA PRO A 9 3.98 19.64 -8.93
C PRO A 9 3.15 18.87 -7.89
N THR A 10 1.99 19.39 -7.51
CA THR A 10 1.08 18.74 -6.54
C THR A 10 0.46 17.48 -7.16
N GLU A 11 0.01 17.59 -8.41
CA GLU A 11 -0.53 16.45 -9.17
C GLU A 11 0.54 15.39 -9.40
N GLN A 12 1.77 15.80 -9.76
CA GLN A 12 2.90 14.88 -9.91
C GLN A 12 3.21 14.13 -8.62
N ASN A 13 3.20 14.81 -7.49
CA ASN A 13 3.44 14.19 -6.19
C ASN A 13 2.31 13.23 -5.82
N HIS A 14 1.06 13.62 -6.06
CA HIS A 14 -0.10 12.77 -5.81
C HIS A 14 -0.07 11.50 -6.68
N PHE A 15 0.20 11.65 -7.97
CA PHE A 15 0.35 10.53 -8.89
C PHE A 15 1.50 9.61 -8.47
N SER A 16 2.66 10.16 -8.12
CA SER A 16 3.81 9.39 -7.68
C SER A 16 3.50 8.57 -6.43
N ASN A 17 2.74 9.13 -5.49
CA ASN A 17 2.31 8.42 -4.28
C ASN A 17 1.37 7.24 -4.62
N ILE A 18 0.37 7.46 -5.47
CA ILE A 18 -0.55 6.40 -5.91
C ILE A 18 0.20 5.32 -6.68
N ALA A 19 1.08 5.70 -7.62
CA ALA A 19 1.89 4.77 -8.39
C ALA A 19 2.80 3.93 -7.48
N GLY A 20 3.43 4.54 -6.49
CA GLY A 20 4.24 3.83 -5.49
C GLY A 20 3.43 2.76 -4.75
N LYS A 21 2.23 3.09 -4.29
CA LYS A 21 1.33 2.14 -3.62
C LYS A 21 0.87 1.01 -4.54
N ALA A 22 0.51 1.31 -5.77
CA ALA A 22 0.09 0.30 -6.75
C ALA A 22 1.22 -0.69 -7.10
N ILE A 23 2.45 -0.17 -7.25
CA ILE A 23 3.63 -1.01 -7.51
C ILE A 23 3.96 -1.87 -6.28
N ALA A 24 3.89 -1.31 -5.09
CA ALA A 24 4.11 -2.05 -3.85
C ALA A 24 3.08 -3.18 -3.67
N ASP A 25 1.81 -2.92 -3.94
CA ASP A 25 0.75 -3.94 -3.96
C ASP A 25 1.06 -5.05 -4.97
N PHE A 26 1.40 -4.67 -6.20
CA PHE A 26 1.75 -5.64 -7.25
C PHE A 26 2.95 -6.51 -6.86
N LEU A 27 4.03 -5.89 -6.37
CA LEU A 27 5.25 -6.63 -5.99
C LEU A 27 5.02 -7.52 -4.77
N SER A 28 4.26 -7.09 -3.78
CA SER A 28 3.92 -7.92 -2.62
C SER A 28 3.18 -9.20 -3.02
N LYS A 29 2.31 -9.12 -4.04
CA LYS A 29 1.64 -10.29 -4.60
C LYS A 29 2.59 -11.24 -5.30
N ARG A 30 3.57 -10.70 -6.01
CA ARG A 30 4.53 -11.48 -6.80
C ARG A 30 5.67 -12.07 -5.99
N ILE A 31 6.14 -11.35 -4.96
CA ILE A 31 7.33 -11.73 -4.17
C ILE A 31 6.89 -12.50 -2.92
N ASP A 32 5.96 -11.94 -2.13
CA ASP A 32 5.57 -12.48 -0.82
C ASP A 32 4.23 -13.25 -0.85
N GLY A 33 3.62 -13.39 -2.02
CA GLY A 33 2.38 -14.13 -2.18
C GLY A 33 1.19 -13.50 -1.46
N SER A 34 1.18 -12.17 -1.30
CA SER A 34 0.01 -11.51 -0.73
C SER A 34 -1.20 -11.66 -1.63
N PHE A 35 -2.36 -11.87 -1.04
CA PHE A 35 -3.64 -11.91 -1.79
C PHE A 35 -4.45 -10.63 -1.57
N LEU A 36 -4.13 -9.85 -0.54
CA LEU A 36 -4.83 -8.62 -0.18
C LEU A 36 -3.84 -7.61 0.39
N THR A 37 -3.98 -6.35 -0.02
CA THR A 37 -3.35 -5.20 0.64
C THR A 37 -4.41 -4.18 1.03
N LEU A 38 -4.25 -3.54 2.17
CA LEU A 38 -5.14 -2.52 2.68
C LEU A 38 -4.33 -1.29 3.11
N ASN A 39 -4.92 -0.11 3.00
CA ASN A 39 -4.32 1.07 3.61
C ASN A 39 -4.16 0.85 5.11
N TYR A 40 -2.98 1.13 5.65
CA TYR A 40 -2.68 0.95 7.06
C TYR A 40 -3.70 1.67 7.95
N GLU A 41 -4.07 2.88 7.60
CA GLU A 41 -5.04 3.69 8.34
C GLU A 41 -6.46 3.12 8.38
N ALA A 42 -6.80 2.24 7.45
CA ALA A 42 -8.11 1.58 7.41
C ALA A 42 -8.23 0.41 8.40
N VAL A 43 -7.10 -0.19 8.79
CA VAL A 43 -7.09 -1.42 9.61
C VAL A 43 -6.44 -1.22 10.97
N ALA A 44 -5.51 -0.28 11.10
CA ALA A 44 -4.77 -0.06 12.34
C ALA A 44 -5.68 0.44 13.48
N PRO A 45 -5.41 0.01 14.72
CA PRO A 45 -6.14 0.48 15.89
C PRO A 45 -5.89 1.99 16.13
N ARG A 46 -6.91 2.68 16.58
CA ARG A 46 -6.82 4.10 16.95
C ARG A 46 -6.59 4.27 18.45
N PRO A 47 -5.94 5.34 18.92
CA PRO A 47 -5.39 6.46 18.13
C PRO A 47 -4.06 6.11 17.45
N MET A 48 -3.89 6.56 16.20
CA MET A 48 -2.64 6.43 15.46
C MET A 48 -1.78 7.67 15.70
N ARG A 49 -0.54 7.46 16.11
CA ARG A 49 0.44 8.54 16.34
C ARG A 49 1.78 8.17 15.70
N GLY A 50 2.51 9.20 15.26
CA GLY A 50 3.85 9.04 14.73
C GLY A 50 3.92 8.47 13.31
N GLN A 51 5.11 7.99 12.95
CA GLN A 51 5.38 7.34 11.67
C GLN A 51 4.67 6.00 11.58
N ARG A 52 4.23 5.65 10.40
CA ARG A 52 3.53 4.40 10.12
C ARG A 52 3.70 4.00 8.66
N PRO A 53 3.57 2.71 8.34
CA PRO A 53 3.60 2.24 6.97
C PRO A 53 2.38 2.73 6.18
N ASP A 54 2.46 2.66 4.87
CA ASP A 54 1.36 3.00 3.97
C ASP A 54 0.31 1.90 3.88
N LEU A 55 0.75 0.63 3.82
CA LEU A 55 -0.10 -0.53 3.57
C LEU A 55 0.14 -1.64 4.59
N VAL A 56 -0.87 -2.48 4.77
CA VAL A 56 -0.77 -3.80 5.38
C VAL A 56 -1.10 -4.84 4.31
N ALA A 57 -0.27 -5.84 4.18
CA ALA A 57 -0.44 -6.94 3.24
C ALA A 57 -0.69 -8.26 3.97
N PHE A 58 -1.49 -9.10 3.36
CA PHE A 58 -1.93 -10.38 3.89
C PHE A 58 -1.60 -11.50 2.91
N SER A 59 -0.82 -12.48 3.36
CA SER A 59 -0.57 -13.72 2.64
C SER A 59 -1.20 -14.90 3.40
N GLN A 60 -1.07 -16.11 2.87
CA GLN A 60 -1.62 -17.28 3.56
C GLN A 60 -1.02 -17.50 4.95
N ASN A 61 0.25 -17.16 5.12
CA ASN A 61 1.03 -17.49 6.31
C ASN A 61 1.58 -16.27 7.05
N ALA A 62 1.33 -15.07 6.56
CA ALA A 62 1.92 -13.86 7.15
C ALA A 62 1.06 -12.62 6.92
N VAL A 63 1.14 -11.71 7.87
CA VAL A 63 0.74 -10.31 7.75
C VAL A 63 2.00 -9.47 7.76
N PHE A 64 2.12 -8.53 6.85
CA PHE A 64 3.29 -7.66 6.82
C PHE A 64 2.93 -6.23 6.44
N ALA A 65 3.76 -5.31 6.93
CA ALA A 65 3.60 -3.90 6.66
C ALA A 65 4.44 -3.50 5.45
N LEU A 66 3.89 -2.64 4.59
CA LEU A 66 4.60 -2.06 3.46
C LEU A 66 4.67 -0.55 3.58
N GLU A 67 5.89 -0.04 3.50
CA GLU A 67 6.13 1.36 3.17
C GLU A 67 6.29 1.49 1.66
N ALA A 68 5.46 2.32 1.03
CA ALA A 68 5.39 2.46 -0.41
C ALA A 68 5.76 3.89 -0.82
N LYS A 69 6.83 4.04 -1.58
CA LYS A 69 7.24 5.33 -2.13
C LYS A 69 7.30 5.31 -3.64
N GLY A 70 6.72 6.33 -4.26
CA GLY A 70 6.91 6.62 -5.67
C GLY A 70 7.74 7.91 -5.84
N ARG A 71 8.80 7.86 -6.64
CA ARG A 71 9.72 8.96 -6.88
C ARG A 71 9.92 9.22 -8.35
N GLN A 72 9.90 10.48 -8.73
CA GLN A 72 10.15 10.92 -10.11
C GLN A 72 11.64 10.84 -10.44
N GLN A 73 12.49 11.19 -9.48
CA GLN A 73 13.94 11.23 -9.63
C GLN A 73 14.52 9.81 -9.74
N ASN A 74 15.69 9.72 -10.34
CA ASN A 74 16.46 8.47 -10.43
C ASN A 74 17.27 8.23 -9.12
N ASN A 75 16.57 8.20 -8.00
CA ASN A 75 17.16 7.96 -6.68
C ASN A 75 16.12 7.37 -5.72
N PRO A 76 16.33 6.17 -5.16
CA PRO A 76 15.40 5.57 -4.20
C PRO A 76 15.41 6.27 -2.83
N GLY A 77 16.39 7.11 -2.52
CA GLY A 77 16.59 7.67 -1.19
C GLY A 77 17.21 6.65 -0.23
N ASN A 78 17.09 6.94 1.06
CA ASN A 78 17.64 6.06 2.10
C ASN A 78 16.68 4.91 2.42
N MET A 79 17.01 3.71 1.97
CA MET A 79 16.19 2.51 2.19
C MET A 79 16.05 2.14 3.67
N ALA A 80 17.06 2.44 4.50
CA ALA A 80 16.98 2.19 5.94
C ALA A 80 15.92 3.06 6.64
N ASP A 81 15.75 4.30 6.21
CA ASP A 81 14.70 5.18 6.74
C ASP A 81 13.31 4.71 6.31
N HIS A 82 13.16 4.27 5.07
CA HIS A 82 11.91 3.69 4.59
C HIS A 82 11.58 2.38 5.31
N LYS A 83 12.57 1.54 5.57
CA LYS A 83 12.38 0.32 6.36
C LYS A 83 12.00 0.65 7.81
N ARG A 84 12.61 1.64 8.42
CA ARG A 84 12.24 2.10 9.77
C ARG A 84 10.78 2.57 9.79
N GLN A 85 10.32 3.30 8.77
CA GLN A 85 8.92 3.70 8.64
C GLN A 85 8.01 2.49 8.45
N ALA A 86 8.39 1.52 7.60
CA ALA A 86 7.66 0.27 7.43
C ALA A 86 7.50 -0.51 8.74
N SER A 87 8.55 -0.51 9.57
CA SER A 87 8.55 -1.19 10.88
C SER A 87 7.86 -0.39 11.99
N SER A 88 7.37 0.82 11.71
CA SER A 88 6.64 1.65 12.67
C SER A 88 5.16 1.30 12.74
N GLY A 89 4.46 1.86 13.72
CA GLY A 89 3.04 1.62 13.93
C GLY A 89 2.77 0.43 14.85
N ASN A 90 1.51 0.28 15.20
CA ASN A 90 1.04 -0.64 16.25
C ASN A 90 0.18 -1.80 15.71
N TYR A 91 0.08 -1.96 14.39
CA TYR A 91 -0.63 -3.10 13.81
C TYR A 91 0.24 -4.35 13.90
N PRO A 92 -0.31 -5.49 14.39
CA PRO A 92 0.42 -6.76 14.47
C PRO A 92 0.86 -7.24 13.08
N ARG A 93 2.11 -7.65 12.96
CA ARG A 93 2.72 -8.11 11.70
C ARG A 93 3.87 -9.05 11.95
N ASN A 94 4.16 -9.93 10.98
CA ASN A 94 5.29 -10.84 11.02
C ASN A 94 6.59 -10.16 10.60
N PHE A 95 6.52 -9.31 9.56
CA PHE A 95 7.66 -8.57 9.05
C PHE A 95 7.21 -7.25 8.41
N SER A 96 8.16 -6.48 7.94
CA SER A 96 7.90 -5.23 7.24
C SER A 96 8.77 -5.09 6.01
N VAL A 97 8.27 -4.43 4.98
CA VAL A 97 8.93 -4.24 3.69
C VAL A 97 8.96 -2.77 3.32
N ALA A 98 10.09 -2.29 2.83
CA ALA A 98 10.19 -1.00 2.18
C ALA A 98 10.22 -1.19 0.66
N CYS A 99 9.22 -0.66 -0.03
CA CYS A 99 9.12 -0.66 -1.49
C CYS A 99 9.24 0.76 -2.02
N VAL A 100 10.31 1.04 -2.75
CA VAL A 100 10.54 2.34 -3.36
C VAL A 100 10.64 2.20 -4.86
N SER A 101 9.64 2.73 -5.55
CA SER A 101 9.62 2.86 -7.02
C SER A 101 10.17 4.23 -7.39
N TYR A 102 11.13 4.28 -8.27
CA TYR A 102 11.80 5.52 -8.65
C TYR A 102 12.05 5.61 -10.14
N ASN A 103 12.40 6.79 -10.62
CA ASN A 103 12.51 7.10 -12.03
C ASN A 103 11.22 6.83 -12.83
N LEU A 104 10.07 7.15 -12.20
CA LEU A 104 8.72 6.76 -12.65
C LEU A 104 8.37 7.14 -14.09
N TYR A 105 8.94 8.24 -14.60
CA TYR A 105 8.59 8.75 -15.94
C TYR A 105 9.57 8.39 -17.05
N ASN A 106 10.60 7.61 -16.72
CA ASN A 106 11.60 7.16 -17.69
C ASN A 106 11.75 5.65 -17.64
N ASN A 107 12.83 5.19 -17.04
CA ASN A 107 13.09 3.77 -16.82
C ASN A 107 12.73 3.42 -15.38
N LEU A 108 11.50 2.96 -15.17
CA LEU A 108 11.00 2.58 -13.85
C LEU A 108 11.92 1.55 -13.20
N MET A 109 12.36 1.88 -12.01
CA MET A 109 13.15 1.00 -11.15
C MET A 109 12.45 0.83 -9.81
N CYS A 110 12.69 -0.29 -9.15
CA CYS A 110 12.12 -0.56 -7.84
C CYS A 110 13.12 -1.25 -6.93
N ASN A 111 13.25 -0.74 -5.70
CA ASN A 111 13.91 -1.43 -4.61
C ASN A 111 12.83 -1.98 -3.67
N TYR A 112 12.81 -3.31 -3.56
CA TYR A 112 11.93 -4.04 -2.66
C TYR A 112 12.82 -4.68 -1.59
N HIS A 113 12.73 -4.21 -0.35
CA HIS A 113 13.69 -4.52 0.70
C HIS A 113 13.00 -5.09 1.93
N ASP A 114 13.26 -6.35 2.20
CA ASP A 114 12.87 -7.07 3.41
C ASP A 114 14.14 -7.58 4.14
N PRO A 115 14.71 -6.84 5.09
CA PRO A 115 15.77 -7.37 5.95
C PRO A 115 15.17 -8.23 7.06
N PHE A 116 15.61 -9.43 7.16
CA PHE A 116 15.14 -10.59 7.92
C PHE A 116 15.15 -10.51 9.46
N ASN A 117 14.72 -9.45 10.12
CA ASN A 117 14.82 -9.38 11.58
C ASN A 117 13.53 -8.96 12.33
N ASP A 118 12.38 -9.10 11.73
CA ASP A 118 11.12 -8.82 12.40
C ASP A 118 10.54 -10.12 12.98
N ASN A 119 10.93 -10.51 14.18
CA ASN A 119 10.33 -11.63 14.92
C ASN A 119 9.06 -11.15 15.62
N ILE A 120 7.92 -11.19 14.95
CA ILE A 120 6.61 -10.91 15.54
C ILE A 120 5.69 -12.10 15.29
N GLU A 121 5.01 -12.54 16.33
CA GLU A 121 4.05 -13.64 16.25
C GLU A 121 2.86 -13.29 15.34
N TYR A 122 2.42 -14.28 14.56
CA TYR A 122 1.32 -14.16 13.62
C TYR A 122 -0.03 -14.22 14.33
N ASP A 123 -0.87 -13.22 14.15
CA ASP A 123 -2.23 -13.18 14.66
C ASP A 123 -3.28 -13.39 13.56
N ASN A 124 -3.65 -14.65 13.35
CA ASN A 124 -4.70 -15.03 12.40
C ASN A 124 -6.08 -14.44 12.74
N GLU A 125 -6.39 -14.28 14.03
CA GLU A 125 -7.66 -13.75 14.47
C GLU A 125 -7.75 -12.24 14.21
N GLY A 126 -6.68 -11.50 14.47
CA GLY A 126 -6.56 -10.09 14.12
C GLY A 126 -6.72 -9.85 12.62
N LEU A 127 -6.15 -10.72 11.78
CA LEU A 127 -6.33 -10.69 10.34
C LEU A 127 -7.82 -10.82 9.94
N ARG A 128 -8.51 -11.84 10.44
CA ARG A 128 -9.93 -12.08 10.14
C ARG A 128 -10.79 -10.91 10.56
N LYS A 129 -10.58 -10.37 11.77
CA LYS A 129 -11.29 -9.21 12.28
C LYS A 129 -11.06 -7.96 11.43
N SER A 130 -9.83 -7.71 11.03
CA SER A 130 -9.49 -6.53 10.20
C SER A 130 -10.08 -6.63 8.80
N SER A 131 -10.01 -7.80 8.17
CA SER A 131 -10.62 -8.04 6.87
C SER A 131 -12.14 -7.93 6.94
N ALA A 132 -12.78 -8.54 7.93
CA ALA A 132 -14.22 -8.47 8.13
C ALA A 132 -14.68 -7.01 8.33
N LYS A 133 -13.97 -6.24 9.16
CA LYS A 133 -14.27 -4.82 9.39
C LYS A 133 -14.11 -3.98 8.13
N PHE A 134 -13.10 -4.25 7.31
CA PHE A 134 -12.90 -3.55 6.04
C PHE A 134 -14.08 -3.79 5.09
N TYR A 135 -14.48 -5.05 4.89
CA TYR A 135 -15.59 -5.39 4.01
C TYR A 135 -16.94 -4.92 4.55
N ASP A 136 -17.14 -4.96 5.87
CA ASP A 136 -18.34 -4.40 6.52
C ASP A 136 -18.46 -2.88 6.28
N ASN A 137 -17.36 -2.14 6.44
CA ASN A 137 -17.33 -0.71 6.16
C ASN A 137 -17.54 -0.41 4.67
N LEU A 138 -16.94 -1.21 3.77
CA LEU A 138 -17.15 -1.07 2.34
C LEU A 138 -18.62 -1.36 1.95
N SER A 139 -19.21 -2.40 2.51
CA SER A 139 -20.63 -2.73 2.31
C SER A 139 -21.54 -1.62 2.79
N LYS A 140 -21.28 -1.05 3.96
CA LYS A 140 -22.03 0.10 4.49
C LYS A 140 -21.89 1.30 3.57
N PHE A 141 -20.69 1.59 3.08
CA PHE A 141 -20.46 2.70 2.16
C PHE A 141 -21.24 2.52 0.85
N ILE A 142 -21.21 1.32 0.27
CA ILE A 142 -21.96 0.99 -0.97
C ILE A 142 -23.45 1.10 -0.74
N ASN A 143 -23.97 0.57 0.38
CA ASN A 143 -25.38 0.59 0.69
C ASN A 143 -25.92 2.00 1.05
N THR A 144 -25.07 2.88 1.55
CA THR A 144 -25.46 4.25 1.93
C THR A 144 -25.40 5.21 0.74
N ASN A 145 -24.50 4.94 -0.21
CA ASN A 145 -24.34 5.73 -1.42
C ASN A 145 -24.89 4.90 -2.60
N TYR A 146 -26.12 5.21 -3.03
CA TYR A 146 -26.70 4.60 -4.22
C TYR A 146 -25.89 5.01 -5.45
N PHE A 147 -25.10 4.07 -5.99
CA PHE A 147 -24.52 4.22 -7.31
C PHE A 147 -25.51 3.69 -8.34
N GLU A 148 -26.19 4.59 -9.06
CA GLU A 148 -26.84 4.20 -10.30
C GLU A 148 -25.76 3.87 -11.33
N VAL A 149 -25.58 2.58 -11.63
CA VAL A 149 -24.78 2.15 -12.76
C VAL A 149 -25.62 2.29 -14.02
N ASN A 150 -25.52 3.42 -14.70
CA ASN A 150 -26.11 3.58 -16.02
C ASN A 150 -25.31 2.68 -17.00
N ARG A 151 -25.91 1.57 -17.40
CA ARG A 151 -25.40 0.75 -18.50
C ARG A 151 -25.52 1.56 -19.80
N VAL A 152 -24.39 2.04 -20.30
CA VAL A 152 -24.30 2.53 -21.67
C VAL A 152 -24.25 1.30 -22.58
N THR A 153 -25.36 0.99 -23.24
CA THR A 153 -25.39 0.01 -24.35
C THR A 153 -24.90 0.74 -25.60
N TYR A 154 -23.72 0.35 -26.08
CA TYR A 154 -23.33 0.72 -27.43
C TYR A 154 -24.19 -0.10 -28.42
N GLN A 155 -24.95 0.56 -29.27
CA GLN A 155 -25.55 -0.06 -30.46
C GLN A 155 -24.45 -0.06 -31.51
N ASP A 156 -24.16 -1.26 -32.07
CA ASP A 156 -23.30 -1.45 -33.23
C ASP A 156 -23.89 -0.82 -34.48
#